data_ef4c942a290b3e2980d22c4a59a575e7
#
_entry.id   ef4c942a290b3e2980d22c4a59a575e7
#
_cell.length_a   1.000
_cell.length_b   1.000
_cell.length_c   1.000
_cell.angle_alpha   90.00
_cell.angle_beta   90.00
_cell.angle_gamma   90.00
#
_symmetry.space_group_name_H-M   'P 1'
#
loop_
_entity.id
_entity.type
_entity.pdbx_description
1 polymer ?
#
loop_
_entity_poly.entity_id
_entity_poly.type
_entity_poly.pdbx_seq_one_letter_code
_entity_poly.pdbx_strand_id
1 'polypeptide(L)' 'MAVNTLDARGLKCPQPTLKITIMSTKMKAGDVLEVLADCATFEQDVRDWCARSKKVLLWIRPEGTAKRCQIQF' A
#
# COMPACT_ATOMS: atom_id res chain seq x y z
N MET A 1 -17.75 0.75 4.61
CA MET A 1 -16.36 0.32 4.36
C MET A 1 -16.19 0.05 2.88
N ALA A 2 -15.17 0.60 2.28
CA ALA A 2 -14.88 0.39 0.86
C ALA A 2 -13.47 -0.19 0.71
N VAL A 3 -13.31 -1.09 -0.25
CA VAL A 3 -11.99 -1.62 -0.63
C VAL A 3 -11.65 -1.03 -1.97
N ASN A 4 -10.57 -0.26 -2.02
CA ASN A 4 -10.03 0.31 -3.25
C ASN A 4 -8.75 -0.43 -3.61
N THR A 5 -8.47 -0.56 -4.90
CA THR A 5 -7.27 -1.25 -5.38
C THR A 5 -6.37 -0.25 -6.09
N LEU A 6 -5.08 -0.31 -5.77
CA LEU A 6 -4.04 0.49 -6.42
C LEU A 6 -3.04 -0.46 -7.07
N ASP A 7 -2.91 -0.39 -8.39
CA ASP A 7 -1.91 -1.13 -9.12
C ASP A 7 -0.68 -0.24 -9.30
N ALA A 8 0.36 -0.50 -8.53
CA ALA A 8 1.60 0.26 -8.56
C ALA A 8 2.74 -0.54 -9.17
N ARG A 9 2.43 -1.58 -9.94
CA ARG A 9 3.46 -2.35 -10.64
C ARG A 9 4.15 -1.48 -11.68
N GLY A 10 5.45 -1.71 -11.87
CA GLY A 10 6.27 -0.93 -12.80
C GLY A 10 6.79 0.37 -12.23
N LEU A 11 6.36 0.78 -11.05
CA LEU A 11 6.87 1.98 -10.40
C LEU A 11 8.12 1.65 -9.58
N LYS A 12 9.09 2.55 -9.62
CA LYS A 12 10.31 2.41 -8.83
C LYS A 12 10.09 2.92 -7.41
N CYS A 13 10.83 2.36 -6.44
CA CYS A 13 10.80 2.84 -5.08
C CYS A 13 11.33 4.27 -4.98
N PRO A 14 10.70 5.15 -4.21
CA PRO A 14 9.57 4.92 -3.31
C PRO A 14 8.21 5.31 -3.90
N GLN A 15 8.05 5.29 -5.23
CA GLN A 15 6.83 5.77 -5.88
C GLN A 15 5.56 5.04 -5.41
N PRO A 16 5.57 3.71 -5.14
CA PRO A 16 4.37 3.06 -4.62
C PRO A 16 3.83 3.70 -3.35
N THR A 17 4.69 4.04 -2.39
CA THR A 17 4.24 4.70 -1.15
C THR A 17 3.77 6.13 -1.39
N LEU A 18 4.34 6.83 -2.38
CA LEU A 18 3.84 8.13 -2.77
C LEU A 18 2.42 8.04 -3.32
N LYS A 19 2.13 7.01 -4.11
CA LYS A 19 0.77 6.76 -4.60
C LYS A 19 -0.19 6.45 -3.46
N ILE A 20 0.26 5.66 -2.48
CA ILE A 20 -0.54 5.37 -1.27
C ILE A 20 -0.87 6.69 -0.54
N THR A 21 0.10 7.57 -0.40
CA THR A 21 -0.10 8.87 0.25
C THR A 21 -1.17 9.69 -0.47
N ILE A 22 -1.10 9.74 -1.80
CA ILE A 22 -2.10 10.46 -2.59
C ILE A 22 -3.48 9.84 -2.40
N MET A 23 -3.57 8.51 -2.47
CA MET A 23 -4.84 7.82 -2.28
C MET A 23 -5.40 8.04 -0.87
N SER A 24 -4.54 8.11 0.14
CA SER A 24 -4.97 8.26 1.53
C SER A 24 -5.75 9.55 1.76
N THR A 25 -5.49 10.59 0.98
CA THR A 25 -6.22 11.85 1.11
C THR A 25 -7.70 11.72 0.69
N LYS A 26 -8.02 10.67 -0.05
CA LYS A 26 -9.37 10.39 -0.54
C LYS A 26 -10.05 9.28 0.24
N MET A 27 -9.34 8.65 1.18
CA MET A 27 -9.86 7.53 1.95
C MET A 27 -10.48 8.03 3.25
N LYS A 28 -11.46 7.28 3.75
CA LYS A 28 -12.14 7.58 5.01
C LYS A 28 -11.74 6.53 6.04
N ALA A 29 -11.94 6.84 7.31
CA ALA A 29 -11.72 5.89 8.39
C ALA A 29 -12.54 4.62 8.14
N GLY A 30 -11.88 3.47 8.25
CA GLY A 30 -12.50 2.18 7.99
C GLY A 30 -12.36 1.67 6.57
N ASP A 31 -11.93 2.52 5.63
CA ASP A 31 -11.69 2.07 4.27
C ASP A 31 -10.43 1.19 4.22
N VAL A 32 -10.37 0.32 3.21
CA VAL A 32 -9.22 -0.55 2.98
C VAL A 32 -8.65 -0.24 1.60
N LEU A 33 -7.34 -0.09 1.53
CA LEU A 33 -6.62 0.07 0.26
C LEU A 33 -5.80 -1.18 -0.01
N GLU A 34 -6.08 -1.85 -1.12
CA GLU A 34 -5.29 -2.97 -1.57
C GLU A 34 -4.27 -2.47 -2.59
N VAL A 35 -3.00 -2.75 -2.33
CA VAL A 35 -1.89 -2.24 -3.16
C VAL A 35 -1.11 -3.41 -3.73
N LEU A 36 -0.82 -3.33 -5.02
CA LEU A 36 0.01 -4.31 -5.71
C LEU A 36 1.23 -3.57 -6.27
N ALA A 37 2.43 -3.99 -5.90
CA ALA A 37 3.66 -3.37 -6.35
C ALA A 37 4.77 -4.40 -6.50
N ASP A 38 5.70 -4.14 -7.40
CA ASP A 38 6.83 -5.04 -7.67
C ASP A 38 8.19 -4.40 -7.34
N CYS A 39 8.18 -3.27 -6.67
CA CYS A 39 9.39 -2.60 -6.19
C CYS A 39 10.12 -3.48 -5.16
N ALA A 40 11.45 -3.59 -5.27
CA ALA A 40 12.24 -4.50 -4.44
C ALA A 40 12.12 -4.22 -2.94
N THR A 41 11.96 -2.96 -2.54
CA THR A 41 11.85 -2.57 -1.12
C THR A 41 10.42 -2.27 -0.70
N PHE A 42 9.44 -2.67 -1.51
CA PHE A 42 8.04 -2.31 -1.27
C PHE A 42 7.55 -2.73 0.11
N GLU A 43 7.88 -3.94 0.53
CA GLU A 43 7.40 -4.44 1.83
C GLU A 43 7.92 -3.56 2.97
N GLN A 44 9.20 -3.25 2.98
CA GLN A 44 9.77 -2.39 4.02
C GLN A 44 9.18 -0.98 3.93
N ASP A 45 9.07 -0.45 2.71
CA ASP A 45 8.54 0.91 2.50
C ASP A 45 7.11 1.03 2.99
N VAL A 46 6.25 0.05 2.70
CA VAL A 46 4.85 0.12 3.12
C VAL A 46 4.71 -0.09 4.63
N ARG A 47 5.56 -0.94 5.23
CA ARG A 47 5.54 -1.11 6.68
C ARG A 47 5.94 0.18 7.39
N ASP A 48 6.98 0.85 6.90
CA ASP A 48 7.42 2.13 7.44
C ASP A 48 6.35 3.20 7.25
N TRP A 49 5.72 3.22 6.08
CA TRP A 49 4.65 4.17 5.80
C TRP A 49 3.47 3.99 6.77
N CYS A 50 3.04 2.75 6.98
CA CYS A 50 1.94 2.46 7.90
C CYS A 50 2.28 2.87 9.33
N ALA A 51 3.52 2.62 9.77
CA ALA A 51 3.96 3.01 11.11
C ALA A 51 3.94 4.53 11.28
N ARG A 52 4.47 5.27 10.31
CA ARG A 52 4.52 6.73 10.38
C ARG A 52 3.12 7.37 10.30
N SER A 53 2.25 6.77 9.50
CA SER A 53 0.90 7.29 9.27
C SER A 53 -0.12 6.77 10.27
N LYS A 54 0.29 5.86 11.16
CA LYS A 54 -0.58 5.23 12.15
C LYS A 54 -1.74 4.48 11.49
N LYS A 55 -1.46 3.89 10.33
CA LYS A 55 -2.41 3.04 9.63
C LYS A 55 -2.07 1.58 9.90
N VAL A 56 -3.02 0.68 9.68
CA VAL A 56 -2.84 -0.73 9.97
C VAL A 56 -2.54 -1.49 8.68
N LEU A 57 -1.39 -2.15 8.62
CA LEU A 57 -1.10 -3.08 7.55
C LEU A 57 -1.75 -4.41 7.91
N LEU A 58 -2.84 -4.74 7.23
CA LEU A 58 -3.61 -5.95 7.55
C LEU A 58 -2.83 -7.21 7.19
N TRP A 59 -2.23 -7.22 6.01
CA TRP A 59 -1.38 -8.32 5.56
C TRP A 59 -0.58 -7.88 4.34
N ILE A 60 0.49 -8.61 4.07
CA ILE A 60 1.27 -8.48 2.84
C ILE A 60 1.76 -9.87 2.45
N ARG A 61 1.70 -10.18 1.17
CA ARG A 61 2.11 -11.49 0.67
C ARG A 61 2.69 -11.37 -0.74
N PRO A 62 3.60 -12.28 -1.11
CA PRO A 62 4.14 -12.31 -2.47
C PRO A 62 3.08 -12.80 -3.46
N GLU A 63 3.14 -12.26 -4.67
CA GLU A 63 2.26 -12.66 -5.76
C GLU A 63 3.08 -12.58 -7.05
N GLY A 64 3.71 -13.70 -7.44
CA GLY A 64 4.66 -13.71 -8.54
C GLY A 64 5.89 -12.85 -8.22
N THR A 65 6.23 -11.91 -9.10
CA THR A 65 7.32 -10.97 -8.88
C THR A 65 6.87 -9.73 -8.11
N ALA A 66 5.58 -9.63 -7.82
CA ALA A 66 5.00 -8.49 -7.09
C ALA A 66 4.64 -8.90 -5.66
N LYS A 67 4.23 -7.93 -4.86
CA LYS A 67 3.63 -8.16 -3.55
C LYS A 67 2.32 -7.40 -3.47
N ARG A 68 1.35 -8.04 -2.84
CA ARG A 68 0.02 -7.48 -2.61
C ARG A 68 -0.17 -7.27 -1.11
N CYS A 69 -0.72 -6.13 -0.74
CA CYS A 69 -1.01 -5.86 0.66
C CYS A 69 -2.35 -5.15 0.81
N GLN A 70 -2.91 -5.18 2.02
CA GLN A 70 -4.07 -4.38 2.37
C GLN A 70 -3.75 -3.52 3.57
N ILE A 71 -4.16 -2.25 3.47
CA ILE A 71 -3.96 -1.24 4.51
C ILE A 71 -5.32 -0.74 4.94
N GLN A 72 -5.59 -0.76 6.23
CA GLN A 72 -6.84 -0.24 6.79
C GLN A 72 -6.63 1.19 7.28
N PHE A 73 -7.51 2.06 6.87
CA PHE A 73 -7.49 3.48 7.25
C PHE A 73 -8.42 3.83 8.41
#